data_5c83c122823e66de881025ce9d55ba10
#
_entry.id   5c83c122823e66de881025ce9d55ba10
#
_cell.length_a   1.000
_cell.length_b   1.000
_cell.length_c   1.000
_cell.angle_alpha   90.00
_cell.angle_beta   90.00
_cell.angle_gamma   90.00
#
_symmetry.space_group_name_H-M   'P 1'
#
loop_
_entity.id
_entity.type
_entity.pdbx_description
1 polymer ?
#
loop_
_entity_poly.entity_id
_entity_poly.type
_entity_poly.pdbx_seq_one_letter_code
_entity_poly.pdbx_strand_id
1 'polypeptide(L)'
;PSEAEVSPPPPMPAPVATVVTEPAPPQAAPEPLLADAAPLTEPAPATSIALPPDDLPPAQWWIALIHTLVQTGRLTALARELAVQSELLARDAQTLRLRLNNQTLDNQSLRQKLASVLLAVGVTQRLDIAVGEAMSTPAAHATEQKNRQMDVARHIVENDPQVQMLQQRFGGQIVPGSI
;
A
#
# COMPACT_ATOMS: atom_id res chain seq x y z
N PRO A 1 -59.69 23.15 13.41
CA PRO A 1 -59.89 22.35 14.58
C PRO A 1 -59.65 20.89 14.26
N SER A 2 -58.73 20.28 14.87
CA SER A 2 -58.65 18.92 15.38
C SER A 2 -57.17 18.61 15.70
N GLU A 3 -56.93 18.75 16.99
CA GLU A 3 -55.77 18.21 17.66
C GLU A 3 -55.80 16.69 17.50
N ALA A 4 -54.65 16.11 17.17
CA ALA A 4 -54.35 14.71 17.39
C ALA A 4 -53.13 14.61 18.26
N GLU A 5 -53.43 14.34 19.46
CA GLU A 5 -52.65 13.93 20.62
C GLU A 5 -51.66 12.81 20.28
N VAL A 6 -50.37 13.05 20.54
CA VAL A 6 -49.28 12.05 20.49
C VAL A 6 -49.04 11.54 21.90
N SER A 7 -49.43 10.29 22.14
CA SER A 7 -49.11 9.55 23.36
C SER A 7 -47.65 9.13 23.41
N PRO A 8 -46.96 9.22 24.56
CA PRO A 8 -45.62 8.71 24.76
C PRO A 8 -45.62 7.18 25.01
N PRO A 9 -44.53 6.47 24.63
CA PRO A 9 -44.38 5.05 24.87
C PRO A 9 -44.02 4.73 26.31
N PRO A 10 -44.40 3.52 26.81
CA PRO A 10 -44.20 3.11 28.19
C PRO A 10 -42.76 2.72 28.52
N PRO A 11 -42.36 2.79 29.81
CA PRO A 11 -40.99 2.46 30.23
C PRO A 11 -40.76 0.93 30.32
N MET A 12 -39.58 0.53 29.93
CA MET A 12 -39.09 -0.85 30.04
C MET A 12 -38.70 -1.16 31.49
N PRO A 13 -38.99 -2.37 32.02
CA PRO A 13 -38.55 -2.79 33.32
C PRO A 13 -37.10 -3.27 33.33
N ALA A 14 -36.39 -2.93 34.38
CA ALA A 14 -35.02 -3.36 34.66
C ALA A 14 -34.97 -4.84 35.09
N PRO A 15 -33.94 -5.59 34.77
CA PRO A 15 -33.73 -6.92 35.30
C PRO A 15 -33.04 -6.87 36.65
N VAL A 16 -33.64 -7.59 37.57
CA VAL A 16 -33.18 -7.82 38.93
C VAL A 16 -31.94 -8.70 39.00
N ALA A 17 -31.03 -8.30 39.86
CA ALA A 17 -29.86 -9.05 40.26
C ALA A 17 -30.23 -10.33 41.00
N THR A 18 -29.61 -11.44 40.66
CA THR A 18 -29.59 -12.64 41.51
C THR A 18 -28.15 -12.92 41.92
N VAL A 19 -27.90 -12.67 43.18
CA VAL A 19 -26.70 -13.05 43.91
C VAL A 19 -26.80 -14.55 44.22
N VAL A 20 -25.80 -15.34 43.89
CA VAL A 20 -25.57 -16.65 44.50
C VAL A 20 -24.10 -16.80 44.85
N THR A 21 -23.91 -16.82 46.09
CA THR A 21 -22.90 -17.13 47.07
C THR A 21 -21.90 -18.21 46.71
N GLU A 22 -20.65 -17.88 46.99
CA GLU A 22 -19.41 -18.64 47.27
C GLU A 22 -19.60 -20.02 47.96
N PRO A 23 -18.67 -21.04 47.80
CA PRO A 23 -17.48 -21.00 48.66
C PRO A 23 -16.14 -21.46 48.00
N ALA A 24 -15.06 -20.84 48.48
CA ALA A 24 -13.69 -21.34 48.41
C ALA A 24 -13.40 -22.24 49.66
N PRO A 25 -12.20 -22.82 49.89
CA PRO A 25 -11.00 -23.15 49.12
C PRO A 25 -10.56 -24.63 49.30
N PRO A 26 -9.37 -25.16 49.04
CA PRO A 26 -8.10 -24.70 49.64
C PRO A 26 -6.84 -24.75 48.75
N GLN A 27 -5.86 -24.05 49.21
CA GLN A 27 -4.46 -23.92 48.86
C GLN A 27 -3.74 -25.26 48.55
N ALA A 28 -2.87 -25.20 47.54
CA ALA A 28 -1.56 -25.84 47.58
C ALA A 28 -0.64 -25.06 46.64
N ALA A 29 0.31 -24.34 47.20
CA ALA A 29 1.55 -24.00 46.51
C ALA A 29 2.41 -25.25 46.44
N PRO A 30 3.15 -25.47 45.38
CA PRO A 30 4.60 -25.38 45.44
C PRO A 30 5.28 -24.67 44.28
N GLU A 31 6.26 -23.93 44.63
CA GLU A 31 7.62 -23.73 44.11
C GLU A 31 7.89 -23.45 42.63
N PRO A 32 8.87 -22.60 42.40
CA PRO A 32 9.15 -21.97 41.12
C PRO A 32 9.99 -22.89 40.25
N LEU A 33 9.44 -23.34 39.16
CA LEU A 33 10.25 -23.84 38.07
C LEU A 33 10.65 -22.67 37.18
N LEU A 34 11.95 -22.48 37.14
CA LEU A 34 12.74 -21.65 36.29
C LEU A 34 12.04 -21.34 34.95
N ALA A 35 11.68 -20.11 34.78
CA ALA A 35 11.29 -19.55 33.51
C ALA A 35 12.44 -19.76 32.54
N ASP A 36 12.22 -20.65 31.62
CA ASP A 36 12.91 -20.64 30.35
C ASP A 36 12.54 -19.32 29.69
N ALA A 37 13.46 -18.38 29.73
CA ALA A 37 13.34 -17.11 29.04
C ALA A 37 13.27 -17.45 27.55
N ALA A 38 12.04 -17.41 27.01
CA ALA A 38 11.88 -17.33 25.58
C ALA A 38 12.79 -16.21 25.09
N PRO A 39 13.67 -16.46 24.12
CA PRO A 39 14.51 -15.43 23.57
C PRO A 39 13.55 -14.35 23.04
N LEU A 40 13.69 -13.14 23.60
CA LEU A 40 13.21 -11.94 22.96
C LEU A 40 13.68 -12.05 21.51
N THR A 41 12.75 -12.27 20.61
CA THR A 41 13.01 -12.24 19.19
C THR A 41 13.60 -10.86 18.94
N GLU A 42 14.92 -10.80 18.84
CA GLU A 42 15.62 -9.64 18.32
C GLU A 42 14.86 -9.19 17.08
N PRO A 43 14.50 -7.89 16.95
CA PRO A 43 13.92 -7.41 15.74
C PRO A 43 14.89 -7.81 14.61
N ALA A 44 14.40 -8.65 13.70
CA ALA A 44 15.19 -9.11 12.56
C ALA A 44 15.95 -7.91 11.98
N PRO A 45 17.22 -8.07 11.64
CA PRO A 45 18.05 -6.96 11.19
C PRO A 45 17.30 -6.26 10.08
N ALA A 46 17.07 -4.97 10.27
CA ALA A 46 16.46 -4.13 9.25
C ALA A 46 17.27 -4.34 7.98
N THR A 47 16.73 -5.14 7.07
CA THR A 47 17.37 -5.39 5.77
C THR A 47 17.55 -4.02 5.15
N SER A 48 18.76 -3.52 5.15
CA SER A 48 19.11 -2.23 4.57
C SER A 48 18.69 -2.26 3.11
N ILE A 49 17.59 -1.58 2.81
CA ILE A 49 17.15 -1.40 1.44
C ILE A 49 18.16 -0.46 0.80
N ALA A 50 18.71 -0.85 -0.33
CA ALA A 50 19.54 0.03 -1.13
C ALA A 50 18.66 1.20 -1.59
N LEU A 51 18.92 2.38 -1.04
CA LEU A 51 18.26 3.61 -1.47
C LEU A 51 18.77 4.00 -2.86
N PRO A 52 17.91 4.55 -3.71
CA PRO A 52 18.35 5.11 -4.98
C PRO A 52 19.39 6.22 -4.75
N PRO A 53 20.32 6.42 -5.69
CA PRO A 53 21.33 7.48 -5.58
C PRO A 53 20.66 8.86 -5.54
N ASP A 54 21.29 9.77 -4.80
CA ASP A 54 20.74 11.10 -4.50
C ASP A 54 20.79 12.07 -5.68
N ASP A 55 21.56 11.76 -6.70
CA ASP A 55 21.75 12.55 -7.93
C ASP A 55 20.58 12.42 -8.94
N LEU A 56 19.65 11.49 -8.70
CA LEU A 56 18.49 11.31 -9.56
C LEU A 56 17.48 12.47 -9.40
N PRO A 57 16.81 12.85 -10.50
CA PRO A 57 15.67 13.76 -10.44
C PRO A 57 14.60 13.25 -9.46
N PRO A 58 13.89 14.12 -8.72
CA PRO A 58 12.95 13.71 -7.68
C PRO A 58 11.95 12.65 -8.12
N ALA A 59 11.36 12.81 -9.31
CA ALA A 59 10.40 11.86 -9.85
C ALA A 59 11.03 10.48 -10.11
N GLN A 60 12.21 10.43 -10.72
CA GLN A 60 12.90 9.15 -11.00
C GLN A 60 13.39 8.48 -9.72
N TRP A 61 13.89 9.26 -8.77
CA TRP A 61 14.27 8.78 -7.46
C TRP A 61 13.08 8.12 -6.74
N TRP A 62 11.90 8.77 -6.81
CA TRP A 62 10.68 8.23 -6.23
C TRP A 62 10.24 6.92 -6.89
N ILE A 63 10.25 6.86 -8.22
CA ILE A 63 9.93 5.65 -8.98
C ILE A 63 10.83 4.49 -8.55
N ALA A 64 12.15 4.71 -8.47
CA ALA A 64 13.13 3.69 -8.09
C ALA A 64 12.93 3.23 -6.64
N LEU A 65 12.68 4.15 -5.70
CA LEU A 65 12.40 3.85 -4.31
C LEU A 65 11.13 2.99 -4.16
N ILE A 66 10.02 3.43 -4.76
CA ILE A 66 8.75 2.71 -4.67
C ILE A 66 8.86 1.34 -5.31
N HIS A 67 9.55 1.21 -6.45
CA HIS A 67 9.82 -0.09 -7.07
C HIS A 67 10.54 -1.03 -6.10
N THR A 68 11.59 -0.58 -5.42
CA THR A 68 12.32 -1.37 -4.43
C THR A 68 11.45 -1.75 -3.23
N LEU A 69 10.63 -0.82 -2.71
CA LEU A 69 9.72 -1.07 -1.59
C LEU A 69 8.61 -2.06 -1.94
N VAL A 70 8.13 -2.04 -3.17
CA VAL A 70 7.15 -3.01 -3.68
C VAL A 70 7.78 -4.39 -3.84
N GLN A 71 8.97 -4.49 -4.39
CA GLN A 71 9.72 -5.74 -4.57
C GLN A 71 10.05 -6.40 -3.23
N THR A 72 10.37 -5.61 -2.21
CA THR A 72 10.66 -6.10 -0.86
C THR A 72 9.39 -6.37 -0.02
N GLY A 73 8.20 -6.15 -0.57
CA GLY A 73 6.91 -6.42 0.11
C GLY A 73 6.63 -5.51 1.31
N ARG A 74 7.34 -4.40 1.47
CA ARG A 74 7.18 -3.51 2.63
C ARG A 74 5.97 -2.59 2.54
N LEU A 75 5.40 -2.43 1.37
CA LEU A 75 4.19 -1.63 1.15
C LEU A 75 2.93 -2.51 1.18
N THR A 76 2.01 -2.21 2.07
CA THR A 76 0.67 -2.84 2.10
C THR A 76 -0.18 -2.35 0.93
N ALA A 77 -1.21 -3.11 0.57
CA ALA A 77 -1.99 -2.89 -0.65
C ALA A 77 -2.42 -1.42 -0.87
N LEU A 78 -3.07 -0.80 0.13
CA LEU A 78 -3.54 0.59 -0.01
C LEU A 78 -2.42 1.63 0.11
N ALA A 79 -1.41 1.41 0.95
CA ALA A 79 -0.24 2.29 1.02
C ALA A 79 0.60 2.22 -0.26
N ARG A 80 0.66 1.04 -0.89
CA ARG A 80 1.24 0.87 -2.21
C ARG A 80 0.50 1.69 -3.26
N GLU A 81 -0.84 1.63 -3.27
CA GLU A 81 -1.66 2.37 -4.22
C GLU A 81 -1.43 3.88 -4.09
N LEU A 82 -1.43 4.41 -2.86
CA LEU A 82 -1.08 5.80 -2.60
C LEU A 82 0.30 6.16 -3.15
N ALA A 83 1.32 5.31 -2.89
CA ALA A 83 2.69 5.57 -3.31
C ALA A 83 2.88 5.51 -4.83
N VAL A 84 2.26 4.55 -5.53
CA VAL A 84 2.41 4.40 -6.98
C VAL A 84 1.62 5.44 -7.77
N GLN A 85 0.56 6.03 -7.20
CA GLN A 85 -0.21 7.10 -7.80
C GLN A 85 0.27 8.51 -7.39
N SER A 86 1.29 8.61 -6.55
CA SER A 86 1.88 9.88 -6.15
C SER A 86 3.14 10.21 -6.94
N GLU A 87 3.39 11.49 -7.13
CA GLU A 87 4.58 12.06 -7.75
C GLU A 87 5.38 12.84 -6.71
N LEU A 88 6.69 12.66 -6.69
CA LEU A 88 7.57 13.44 -5.82
C LEU A 88 7.92 14.77 -6.49
N LEU A 89 7.50 15.86 -5.87
CA LEU A 89 7.80 17.23 -6.33
C LEU A 89 9.13 17.74 -5.80
N ALA A 90 9.38 17.51 -4.51
CA ALA A 90 10.59 17.99 -3.85
C ALA A 90 10.96 17.02 -2.72
N ARG A 91 12.25 16.89 -2.51
CA ARG A 91 12.86 16.12 -1.43
C ARG A 91 13.79 17.03 -0.64
N ASP A 92 13.45 17.27 0.60
CA ASP A 92 14.29 17.93 1.58
C ASP A 92 14.83 16.88 2.58
N ALA A 93 15.84 17.23 3.35
CA ALA A 93 16.49 16.30 4.30
C ALA A 93 15.51 15.63 5.30
N GLN A 94 14.38 16.29 5.60
CA GLN A 94 13.39 15.80 6.57
C GLN A 94 11.98 15.73 6.01
N THR A 95 11.72 16.22 4.81
CA THR A 95 10.37 16.34 4.26
C THR A 95 10.33 15.88 2.81
N LEU A 96 9.36 15.03 2.50
CA LEU A 96 8.99 14.68 1.13
C LEU A 96 7.68 15.35 0.77
N ARG A 97 7.69 16.09 -0.34
CA ARG A 97 6.49 16.70 -0.91
C ARG A 97 5.99 15.88 -2.07
N LEU A 98 4.85 15.24 -1.88
CA LEU A 98 4.19 14.42 -2.89
C LEU A 98 2.99 15.15 -3.47
N ARG A 99 2.69 14.87 -4.72
CA ARG A 99 1.45 15.25 -5.40
C ARG A 99 0.66 14.00 -5.74
N LEU A 100 -0.64 14.03 -5.53
CA LEU A 100 -1.54 12.91 -5.72
C LEU A 100 -2.69 13.30 -6.64
N ASN A 101 -2.94 12.51 -7.68
CA ASN A 101 -4.03 12.73 -8.64
C ASN A 101 -5.42 12.44 -8.04
N ASN A 102 -5.48 11.46 -7.13
CA ASN A 102 -6.74 10.95 -6.64
C ASN A 102 -6.96 11.33 -5.17
N GLN A 103 -7.88 12.27 -4.95
CA GLN A 103 -8.26 12.70 -3.61
C GLN A 103 -8.81 11.56 -2.73
N THR A 104 -9.40 10.52 -3.32
CA THR A 104 -9.94 9.37 -2.56
C THR A 104 -8.85 8.61 -1.81
N LEU A 105 -7.62 8.62 -2.32
CA LEU A 105 -6.46 8.00 -1.67
C LEU A 105 -5.82 8.91 -0.61
N ASP A 106 -6.26 10.16 -0.51
CA ASP A 106 -5.77 11.10 0.48
C ASP A 106 -6.41 10.88 1.84
N ASN A 107 -6.00 9.81 2.50
CA ASN A 107 -6.48 9.40 3.81
C ASN A 107 -5.36 9.48 4.84
N GLN A 108 -5.66 10.05 6.02
CA GLN A 108 -4.72 10.20 7.11
C GLN A 108 -4.06 8.87 7.52
N SER A 109 -4.83 7.78 7.56
CA SER A 109 -4.31 6.45 7.91
C SER A 109 -3.31 5.95 6.86
N LEU A 110 -3.56 6.18 5.57
CA LEU A 110 -2.65 5.79 4.49
C LEU A 110 -1.39 6.64 4.48
N ARG A 111 -1.51 7.94 4.73
CA ARG A 111 -0.36 8.85 4.90
C ARG A 111 0.55 8.38 6.04
N GLN A 112 -0.03 8.03 7.20
CA GLN A 112 0.73 7.52 8.34
C GLN A 112 1.43 6.20 8.04
N LYS A 113 0.76 5.26 7.39
CA LYS A 113 1.36 3.98 6.98
C LYS A 113 2.52 4.18 6.01
N LEU A 114 2.34 5.02 5.00
CA LEU A 114 3.41 5.34 4.06
C LEU A 114 4.58 6.03 4.77
N ALA A 115 4.30 7.02 5.63
CA ALA A 115 5.32 7.72 6.40
C ALA A 115 6.10 6.76 7.31
N SER A 116 5.44 5.81 7.98
CA SER A 116 6.09 4.79 8.82
C SER A 116 7.03 3.90 8.02
N VAL A 117 6.64 3.49 6.81
CA VAL A 117 7.51 2.69 5.93
C VAL A 117 8.71 3.49 5.48
N LEU A 118 8.53 4.75 5.08
CA LEU A 118 9.61 5.63 4.65
C LEU A 118 10.58 5.94 5.79
N LEU A 119 10.06 6.13 7.01
CA LEU A 119 10.87 6.31 8.21
C LEU A 119 11.70 5.06 8.54
N ALA A 120 11.09 3.87 8.44
CA ALA A 120 11.76 2.59 8.67
C ALA A 120 12.90 2.32 7.67
N VAL A 121 12.84 2.96 6.51
CA VAL A 121 13.89 2.89 5.46
C VAL A 121 14.91 4.03 5.61
N GLY A 122 14.68 4.97 6.53
CA GLY A 122 15.57 6.09 6.78
C GLY A 122 15.47 7.24 5.78
N VAL A 123 14.34 7.32 5.04
CA VAL A 123 14.18 8.31 3.95
C VAL A 123 13.69 9.66 4.45
N THR A 124 12.68 9.69 5.33
CA THR A 124 12.09 10.95 5.79
C THR A 124 11.36 10.81 7.11
N GLN A 125 11.22 11.94 7.82
CA GLN A 125 10.42 12.04 9.03
C GLN A 125 9.05 12.70 8.80
N ARG A 126 8.91 13.48 7.72
CA ARG A 126 7.67 14.20 7.40
C ARG A 126 7.25 13.99 5.96
N LEU A 127 5.98 13.68 5.78
CA LEU A 127 5.35 13.50 4.49
C LEU A 127 4.29 14.58 4.29
N ASP A 128 4.45 15.38 3.25
CA ASP A 128 3.49 16.40 2.82
C ASP A 128 2.85 15.96 1.50
N ILE A 129 1.53 15.83 1.47
CA ILE A 129 0.80 15.37 0.29
C ILE A 129 -0.19 16.46 -0.12
N ALA A 130 -0.03 16.94 -1.35
CA ALA A 130 -0.95 17.86 -2.01
C ALA A 130 -1.75 17.11 -3.08
N VAL A 131 -3.05 17.40 -3.17
CA VAL A 131 -3.90 16.90 -4.25
C VAL A 131 -3.74 17.78 -5.46
N GLY A 132 -3.48 17.19 -6.62
CA GLY A 132 -3.26 17.92 -7.87
C GLY A 132 -2.86 16.97 -9.00
N GLU A 133 -2.74 17.50 -10.19
CA GLU A 133 -2.37 16.73 -11.37
C GLU A 133 -0.93 16.22 -11.27
N ALA A 134 -0.77 14.91 -11.12
CA ALA A 134 0.52 14.23 -11.05
C ALA A 134 0.77 13.49 -12.38
N MET A 135 1.85 13.85 -13.07
CA MET A 135 2.20 13.31 -14.39
C MET A 135 3.26 12.22 -14.32
N SER A 136 4.25 12.40 -13.45
CA SER A 136 5.40 11.48 -13.31
C SER A 136 5.24 10.53 -12.13
N THR A 137 4.16 9.75 -12.15
CA THR A 137 3.91 8.76 -11.10
C THR A 137 4.56 7.41 -11.43
N PRO A 138 4.93 6.59 -10.43
CA PRO A 138 5.38 5.21 -10.67
C PRO A 138 4.39 4.38 -11.49
N ALA A 139 3.08 4.57 -11.31
CA ALA A 139 2.05 3.89 -12.08
C ALA A 139 2.06 4.30 -13.56
N ALA A 140 2.17 5.59 -13.85
CA ALA A 140 2.26 6.10 -15.22
C ALA A 140 3.52 5.56 -15.91
N HIS A 141 4.66 5.59 -15.23
CA HIS A 141 5.91 5.06 -15.76
C HIS A 141 5.84 3.54 -16.02
N ALA A 142 5.26 2.76 -15.11
CA ALA A 142 5.07 1.32 -15.31
C ALA A 142 4.17 1.02 -16.51
N THR A 143 3.10 1.80 -16.70
CA THR A 143 2.20 1.67 -17.85
C THR A 143 2.92 2.01 -19.15
N GLU A 144 3.66 3.11 -19.18
CA GLU A 144 4.45 3.51 -20.35
C GLU A 144 5.50 2.46 -20.70
N GLN A 145 6.21 1.93 -19.71
CA GLN A 145 7.21 0.88 -19.91
C GLN A 145 6.58 -0.39 -20.48
N LYS A 146 5.41 -0.79 -19.95
CA LYS A 146 4.66 -1.93 -20.48
C LYS A 146 4.23 -1.70 -21.92
N ASN A 147 3.72 -0.51 -22.27
CA ASN A 147 3.32 -0.17 -23.62
C ASN A 147 4.52 -0.22 -24.57
N ARG A 148 5.66 0.33 -24.20
CA ARG A 148 6.90 0.23 -24.99
C ARG A 148 7.33 -1.22 -25.23
N GLN A 149 7.25 -2.08 -24.21
CA GLN A 149 7.57 -3.50 -24.35
C GLN A 149 6.61 -4.20 -25.32
N MET A 150 5.31 -3.88 -25.26
CA MET A 150 4.32 -4.42 -26.17
C MET A 150 4.56 -3.94 -27.62
N ASP A 151 4.92 -2.67 -27.80
CA ASP A 151 5.22 -2.12 -29.14
C ASP A 151 6.47 -2.78 -29.72
N VAL A 152 7.53 -2.98 -28.93
CA VAL A 152 8.73 -3.70 -29.35
C VAL A 152 8.39 -5.15 -29.70
N ALA A 153 7.62 -5.84 -28.87
CA ALA A 153 7.21 -7.21 -29.16
C ALA A 153 6.39 -7.31 -30.46
N ARG A 154 5.43 -6.38 -30.64
CA ARG A 154 4.65 -6.27 -31.87
C ARG A 154 5.56 -6.08 -33.09
N HIS A 155 6.49 -5.14 -33.02
CA HIS A 155 7.41 -4.85 -34.10
C HIS A 155 8.28 -6.07 -34.47
N ILE A 156 8.74 -6.83 -33.48
CA ILE A 156 9.50 -8.08 -33.72
C ILE A 156 8.63 -9.09 -34.44
N VAL A 157 7.39 -9.32 -33.98
CA VAL A 157 6.46 -10.28 -34.61
C VAL A 157 6.07 -9.87 -36.02
N GLU A 158 5.78 -8.59 -36.27
CA GLU A 158 5.40 -8.07 -37.59
C GLU A 158 6.53 -8.16 -38.59
N ASN A 159 7.79 -8.06 -38.15
CA ASN A 159 8.96 -8.15 -39.01
C ASN A 159 9.58 -9.56 -39.09
N ASP A 160 8.99 -10.54 -38.40
CA ASP A 160 9.46 -11.92 -38.47
C ASP A 160 9.16 -12.51 -39.88
N PRO A 161 10.17 -13.01 -40.60
CA PRO A 161 9.98 -13.56 -41.94
C PRO A 161 9.01 -14.75 -42.00
N GLN A 162 8.93 -15.54 -40.93
CA GLN A 162 8.02 -16.68 -40.84
C GLN A 162 6.57 -16.20 -40.69
N VAL A 163 6.35 -15.17 -39.87
CA VAL A 163 5.03 -14.56 -39.68
C VAL A 163 4.56 -13.92 -40.99
N GLN A 164 5.43 -13.19 -41.71
CA GLN A 164 5.11 -12.59 -43.00
C GLN A 164 4.78 -13.66 -44.05
N MET A 165 5.52 -14.76 -44.09
CA MET A 165 5.22 -15.88 -44.95
C MET A 165 3.85 -16.52 -44.67
N LEU A 166 3.51 -16.69 -43.38
CA LEU A 166 2.20 -17.21 -42.95
C LEU A 166 1.06 -16.27 -43.33
N GLN A 167 1.26 -14.95 -43.14
CA GLN A 167 0.28 -13.95 -43.55
C GLN A 167 0.03 -13.99 -45.06
N GLN A 168 1.09 -14.07 -45.88
CA GLN A 168 0.97 -14.13 -47.34
C GLN A 168 0.31 -15.44 -47.81
N ARG A 169 0.63 -16.55 -47.18
CA ARG A 169 0.15 -17.88 -47.59
C ARG A 169 -1.28 -18.18 -47.14
N PHE A 170 -1.68 -17.68 -45.97
CA PHE A 170 -2.98 -18.00 -45.37
C PHE A 170 -3.90 -16.79 -45.24
N GLY A 171 -3.48 -15.59 -45.63
CA GLY A 171 -4.28 -14.36 -45.49
C GLY A 171 -4.54 -13.95 -44.02
N GLY A 172 -3.73 -14.45 -43.10
CA GLY A 172 -3.88 -14.17 -41.67
C GLY A 172 -3.50 -12.75 -41.31
N GLN A 173 -4.11 -12.19 -40.28
CA GLN A 173 -3.74 -10.90 -39.71
C GLN A 173 -3.40 -11.09 -38.22
N ILE A 174 -2.44 -10.30 -37.74
CA ILE A 174 -2.10 -10.25 -36.31
C ILE A 174 -3.21 -9.51 -35.62
N VAL A 175 -3.88 -10.17 -34.66
CA VAL A 175 -4.95 -9.53 -33.85
C VAL A 175 -4.32 -8.64 -32.80
N PRO A 176 -4.63 -7.33 -32.78
CA PRO A 176 -4.14 -6.43 -31.74
C PRO A 176 -4.55 -6.93 -30.35
N GLY A 177 -3.57 -7.06 -29.42
CA GLY A 177 -3.83 -7.50 -28.07
C GLY A 177 -3.71 -9.01 -27.82
N SER A 178 -3.31 -9.80 -28.80
CA SER A 178 -3.03 -11.23 -28.63
C SER A 178 -1.56 -11.55 -28.29
N ILE A 179 -0.74 -10.51 -28.10
CA ILE A 179 0.69 -10.58 -27.77
C ILE A 179 0.90 -10.12 -26.33
#